data_498f3b6a97636b88ccfe12c27e9f2bc5
#
_entry.id   498f3b6a97636b88ccfe12c27e9f2bc5
#
_cell.length_a   1.000
_cell.length_b   1.000
_cell.length_c   1.000
_cell.angle_alpha   90.00
_cell.angle_beta   90.00
_cell.angle_gamma   90.00
#
_symmetry.space_group_name_H-M   'P 1'
#
loop_
_entity.id
_entity.type
_entity.pdbx_description
1 polymer ?
#
loop_
_entity_poly.entity_id
_entity_poly.type
_entity_poly.pdbx_seq_one_letter_code
_entity_poly.pdbx_strand_id
1 'polypeptide(L)'
;MKTFSAKAAEVTHDWFVIDATDKVLGRVASEVALRLRGKHKPIYTPYVDTGDFIVIVNADKIRVTGNKAEDKIYYRHSGYPGGIRGLKFKDMQARHPGRAIEKAVKGMLPKGPLGYAMIKKLKVYAGDTHPHAAQQPKKLDILQDAPR
;
A
#
# COMPACT_ATOMS: atom_id res chain seq x y z
N MET A 1 -20.67 -7.10 30.29
CA MET A 1 -19.54 -6.39 29.65
C MET A 1 -19.84 -6.20 28.18
N LYS A 2 -19.77 -5.00 27.68
CA LYS A 2 -20.00 -4.71 26.25
C LYS A 2 -18.66 -4.53 25.53
N THR A 3 -18.51 -5.19 24.41
CA THR A 3 -17.33 -5.00 23.53
C THR A 3 -17.43 -3.66 22.82
N PHE A 4 -16.31 -2.95 22.73
CA PHE A 4 -16.23 -1.70 21.98
C PHE A 4 -16.46 -1.95 20.49
N SER A 5 -17.26 -1.11 19.86
CA SER A 5 -17.52 -1.12 18.43
C SER A 5 -17.43 0.31 17.90
N ALA A 6 -16.52 0.54 16.96
CA ALA A 6 -16.35 1.85 16.37
C ALA A 6 -17.55 2.23 15.50
N LYS A 7 -17.92 3.52 15.53
CA LYS A 7 -18.90 4.09 14.61
C LYS A 7 -18.18 4.87 13.51
N ALA A 8 -18.60 4.68 12.27
CA ALA A 8 -17.96 5.33 11.13
C ALA A 8 -17.90 6.86 11.23
N ALA A 9 -18.89 7.48 11.85
CA ALA A 9 -18.94 8.94 12.04
C ALA A 9 -17.95 9.47 13.10
N GLU A 10 -17.50 8.63 14.01
CA GLU A 10 -16.60 8.99 15.11
C GLU A 10 -15.12 8.69 14.80
N VAL A 11 -14.84 7.96 13.71
CA VAL A 11 -13.47 7.59 13.34
C VAL A 11 -12.74 8.77 12.72
N THR A 12 -11.55 9.05 13.24
CA THR A 12 -10.63 10.05 12.68
C THR A 12 -9.58 9.37 11.80
N HIS A 13 -9.29 9.97 10.66
CA HIS A 13 -8.27 9.49 9.73
C HIS A 13 -7.13 10.51 9.66
N ASP A 14 -5.94 10.08 10.03
CA ASP A 14 -4.72 10.88 9.91
C ASP A 14 -4.07 10.66 8.54
N TRP A 15 -3.21 11.61 8.16
CA TRP A 15 -2.42 11.52 6.94
C TRP A 15 -0.96 11.27 7.27
N PHE A 16 -0.37 10.28 6.60
CA PHE A 16 1.04 9.93 6.74
C PHE A 16 1.72 9.87 5.38
N VAL A 17 2.99 10.27 5.35
CA VAL A 17 3.87 10.14 4.19
C VAL A 17 5.00 9.17 4.51
N ILE A 18 5.26 8.26 3.57
CA ILE A 18 6.29 7.24 3.67
C ILE A 18 7.24 7.38 2.48
N ASP A 19 8.52 7.39 2.75
CA ASP A 19 9.55 7.32 1.72
C ASP A 19 9.89 5.84 1.44
N ALA A 20 9.73 5.42 0.19
CA ALA A 20 9.98 4.05 -0.24
C ALA A 20 11.42 3.81 -0.72
N THR A 21 12.29 4.82 -0.68
CA THR A 21 13.68 4.71 -1.16
C THR A 21 14.42 3.56 -0.48
N ASP A 22 14.97 2.64 -1.27
CA ASP A 22 15.74 1.46 -0.83
C ASP A 22 15.03 0.50 0.15
N LYS A 23 13.74 0.64 0.30
CA LYS A 23 12.94 -0.26 1.14
C LYS A 23 12.45 -1.46 0.35
N VAL A 24 12.32 -2.61 1.01
CA VAL A 24 11.85 -3.86 0.39
C VAL A 24 10.34 -3.78 0.18
N LEU A 25 9.89 -4.05 -1.04
CA LEU A 25 8.49 -3.95 -1.45
C LEU A 25 7.51 -4.67 -0.51
N GLY A 26 7.77 -5.95 -0.22
CA GLY A 26 6.84 -6.76 0.58
C GLY A 26 6.70 -6.27 2.02
N ARG A 27 7.79 -5.80 2.62
CA ARG A 27 7.80 -5.28 4.00
C ARG A 27 7.08 -3.95 4.10
N VAL A 28 7.31 -3.05 3.16
CA VAL A 28 6.57 -1.79 3.08
C VAL A 28 5.08 -2.06 2.87
N ALA A 29 4.74 -2.95 1.95
CA ALA A 29 3.34 -3.29 1.66
C ALA A 29 2.60 -3.85 2.86
N SER A 30 3.23 -4.70 3.67
CA SER A 30 2.60 -5.28 4.88
C SER A 30 2.31 -4.22 5.95
N GLU A 31 3.24 -3.31 6.20
CA GLU A 31 3.04 -2.21 7.14
C GLU A 31 1.95 -1.24 6.67
N VAL A 32 1.99 -0.89 5.39
CA VAL A 32 0.99 -0.01 4.78
C VAL A 32 -0.41 -0.64 4.86
N ALA A 33 -0.53 -1.93 4.54
CA ALA A 33 -1.81 -2.63 4.62
C ALA A 33 -2.37 -2.67 6.05
N LEU A 34 -1.52 -2.91 7.04
CA LEU A 34 -1.89 -2.89 8.45
C LEU A 34 -2.45 -1.53 8.87
N ARG A 35 -1.82 -0.44 8.44
CA ARG A 35 -2.26 0.93 8.76
C ARG A 35 -3.50 1.36 7.98
N LEU A 36 -3.63 0.97 6.73
CA LEU A 36 -4.84 1.21 5.93
C LEU A 36 -6.07 0.51 6.53
N ARG A 37 -5.88 -0.68 7.09
CA ARG A 37 -6.93 -1.42 7.77
C ARG A 37 -7.25 -0.87 9.16
N GLY A 38 -6.31 -0.19 9.80
CA GLY A 38 -6.47 0.40 11.13
C GLY A 38 -6.12 -0.53 12.28
N LYS A 39 -5.46 -1.65 12.04
CA LYS A 39 -5.07 -2.62 13.09
C LYS A 39 -4.07 -2.07 14.12
N HIS A 40 -3.41 -0.98 13.83
CA HIS A 40 -2.51 -0.29 14.76
C HIS A 40 -3.25 0.56 15.81
N LYS A 41 -4.56 0.77 15.64
CA LYS A 41 -5.39 1.56 16.56
C LYS A 41 -6.16 0.67 17.53
N PRO A 42 -6.30 1.09 18.79
CA PRO A 42 -7.12 0.35 19.77
C PRO A 42 -8.61 0.33 19.41
N ILE A 43 -9.08 1.29 18.62
CA ILE A 43 -10.46 1.37 18.13
C ILE A 43 -10.78 0.44 16.97
N TYR A 44 -9.81 -0.39 16.54
CA TYR A 44 -10.01 -1.28 15.40
C TYR A 44 -11.27 -2.12 15.52
N THR A 45 -12.11 -2.06 14.49
CA THR A 45 -13.33 -2.84 14.35
C THR A 45 -13.34 -3.46 12.95
N PRO A 46 -13.52 -4.79 12.80
CA PRO A 46 -13.36 -5.46 11.51
C PRO A 46 -14.31 -4.97 10.40
N TYR A 47 -15.49 -4.51 10.76
CA TYR A 47 -16.51 -4.06 9.78
C TYR A 47 -16.56 -2.54 9.57
N VAL A 48 -15.64 -1.79 10.18
CA VAL A 48 -15.52 -0.34 10.02
C VAL A 48 -14.12 0.00 9.52
N ASP A 49 -14.03 0.93 8.58
CA ASP A 49 -12.74 1.44 8.10
C ASP A 49 -12.17 2.45 9.11
N THR A 50 -11.29 1.98 9.98
CA THR A 50 -10.63 2.78 11.01
C THR A 50 -9.21 3.25 10.62
N GLY A 51 -8.72 2.86 9.44
CA GLY A 51 -7.36 3.14 8.99
C GLY A 51 -7.11 4.59 8.60
N ASP A 52 -5.86 4.90 8.33
CA ASP A 52 -5.38 6.23 7.98
C ASP A 52 -5.09 6.35 6.48
N PHE A 53 -4.99 7.58 5.99
CA PHE A 53 -4.51 7.87 4.64
C PHE A 53 -2.99 7.77 4.58
N ILE A 54 -2.47 7.10 3.56
CA ILE A 54 -1.03 6.91 3.38
C ILE A 54 -0.62 7.40 2.00
N VAL A 55 0.40 8.25 1.99
CA VAL A 55 1.07 8.75 0.78
C VAL A 55 2.44 8.10 0.73
N ILE A 56 2.75 7.43 -0.37
CA ILE A 56 4.07 6.84 -0.62
C ILE A 56 4.77 7.67 -1.69
N VAL A 57 5.97 8.11 -1.39
CA VAL A 57 6.84 8.85 -2.31
C VAL A 57 8.05 8.00 -2.69
N ASN A 58 8.73 8.38 -3.78
CA ASN A 58 9.88 7.65 -4.32
C ASN A 58 9.59 6.17 -4.64
N ALA A 59 8.41 5.89 -5.16
CA ALA A 59 8.01 4.54 -5.51
C ALA A 59 8.88 3.90 -6.61
N ASP A 60 9.54 4.71 -7.43
CA ASP A 60 10.51 4.28 -8.44
C ASP A 60 11.79 3.68 -7.85
N LYS A 61 12.12 4.02 -6.61
CA LYS A 61 13.33 3.59 -5.91
C LYS A 61 13.10 2.40 -4.96
N ILE A 62 11.93 1.81 -4.98
CA ILE A 62 11.66 0.61 -4.17
C ILE A 62 12.44 -0.57 -4.73
N ARG A 63 12.91 -1.45 -3.83
CA ARG A 63 13.66 -2.63 -4.23
C ARG A 63 12.93 -3.94 -3.90
N VAL A 64 13.34 -4.99 -4.57
CA VAL A 64 12.94 -6.37 -4.27
C VAL A 64 14.18 -7.20 -3.98
N THR A 65 14.03 -8.26 -3.19
CA THR A 65 15.14 -9.15 -2.80
C THR A 65 15.29 -10.31 -3.78
N GLY A 66 16.49 -10.92 -3.79
CA GLY A 66 16.79 -12.06 -4.68
C GLY A 66 16.72 -11.66 -6.15
N ASN A 67 16.31 -12.60 -6.99
CA ASN A 67 16.20 -12.39 -8.43
C ASN A 67 14.79 -11.95 -8.90
N LYS A 68 13.96 -11.44 -7.99
CA LYS A 68 12.57 -11.07 -8.28
C LYS A 68 12.43 -9.98 -9.34
N ALA A 69 13.43 -9.12 -9.48
CA ALA A 69 13.40 -8.08 -10.51
C ALA A 69 13.25 -8.66 -11.92
N GLU A 70 13.86 -9.80 -12.18
CA GLU A 70 13.77 -10.52 -13.46
C GLU A 70 12.72 -11.63 -13.48
N ASP A 71 12.51 -12.33 -12.36
CA ASP A 71 11.68 -13.53 -12.31
C ASP A 71 10.22 -13.26 -11.96
N LYS A 72 9.94 -12.19 -11.21
CA LYS A 72 8.56 -11.87 -10.84
C LYS A 72 7.77 -11.35 -12.03
N ILE A 73 6.70 -12.08 -12.38
CA ILE A 73 5.83 -11.73 -13.50
C ILE A 73 4.43 -11.38 -12.98
N TYR A 74 3.93 -10.22 -13.43
CA TYR A 74 2.56 -9.78 -13.19
C TYR A 74 1.69 -10.16 -14.38
N TYR A 75 0.77 -11.10 -14.16
CA TYR A 75 -0.13 -11.59 -15.21
C TYR A 75 -1.41 -10.78 -15.29
N ARG A 76 -1.86 -10.58 -16.51
CA ARG A 76 -3.15 -9.98 -16.83
C ARG A 76 -3.81 -10.76 -17.94
N HIS A 77 -5.11 -11.02 -17.82
CA HIS A 77 -5.91 -11.69 -18.86
C HIS A 77 -6.90 -10.71 -19.47
N SER A 78 -7.02 -10.70 -20.81
CA SER A 78 -7.92 -9.80 -21.52
C SER A 78 -9.38 -10.27 -21.56
N GLY A 79 -9.64 -11.53 -21.14
CA GLY A 79 -10.96 -12.16 -21.24
C GLY A 79 -11.19 -12.94 -22.55
N TYR A 80 -10.27 -12.88 -23.51
CA TYR A 80 -10.34 -13.62 -24.76
C TYR A 80 -9.45 -14.88 -24.74
N PRO A 81 -9.75 -15.93 -25.52
CA PRO A 81 -8.89 -17.11 -25.63
C PRO A 81 -7.45 -16.72 -25.97
N GLY A 82 -6.47 -17.27 -25.21
CA GLY A 82 -5.05 -16.92 -25.37
C GLY A 82 -4.68 -15.51 -24.94
N GLY A 83 -5.55 -14.81 -24.22
CA GLY A 83 -5.36 -13.40 -23.83
C GLY A 83 -4.53 -13.16 -22.58
N ILE A 84 -3.78 -14.14 -22.08
CA ILE A 84 -2.88 -13.95 -20.95
C ILE A 84 -1.63 -13.17 -21.36
N ARG A 85 -1.30 -12.14 -20.60
CA ARG A 85 -0.07 -11.35 -20.79
C ARG A 85 0.68 -11.24 -19.47
N GLY A 86 1.99 -11.37 -19.53
CA GLY A 86 2.89 -11.23 -18.40
C GLY A 86 3.80 -10.02 -18.57
N LEU A 87 4.03 -9.30 -17.47
CA LEU A 87 4.97 -8.18 -17.41
C LEU A 87 5.91 -8.42 -16.24
N LYS A 88 7.21 -8.40 -16.48
CA LYS A 88 8.22 -8.53 -15.44
C LYS A 88 8.19 -7.34 -14.50
N PHE A 89 8.62 -7.52 -13.24
CA PHE A 89 8.71 -6.45 -12.25
C PHE A 89 9.54 -5.27 -12.76
N LYS A 90 10.69 -5.54 -13.35
CA LYS A 90 11.56 -4.54 -13.94
C LYS A 90 10.86 -3.66 -14.98
N ASP A 91 10.11 -4.29 -15.89
CA ASP A 91 9.40 -3.57 -16.95
C ASP A 91 8.19 -2.81 -16.39
N MET A 92 7.50 -3.36 -15.40
CA MET A 92 6.41 -2.67 -14.71
C MET A 92 6.90 -1.44 -13.97
N GLN A 93 8.05 -1.54 -13.30
CA GLN A 93 8.65 -0.42 -12.59
C GLN A 93 9.11 0.69 -13.53
N ALA A 94 9.60 0.33 -14.71
CA ALA A 94 10.02 1.30 -15.73
C ALA A 94 8.83 2.03 -16.36
N ARG A 95 7.72 1.31 -16.62
CA ARG A 95 6.52 1.88 -17.29
C ARG A 95 5.58 2.58 -16.35
N HIS A 96 5.34 1.99 -15.19
CA HIS A 96 4.35 2.46 -14.21
C HIS A 96 4.91 2.33 -12.79
N PRO A 97 5.81 3.24 -12.38
CA PRO A 97 6.33 3.26 -11.01
C PRO A 97 5.18 3.38 -10.00
N GLY A 98 5.23 2.57 -8.97
CA GLY A 98 4.20 2.54 -7.93
C GLY A 98 3.10 1.52 -8.13
N ARG A 99 2.86 1.03 -9.34
CA ARG A 99 1.83 0.00 -9.57
C ARG A 99 2.15 -1.32 -8.88
N ALA A 100 3.42 -1.67 -8.73
CA ALA A 100 3.85 -2.85 -7.97
C ALA A 100 3.49 -2.73 -6.49
N ILE A 101 3.66 -1.56 -5.90
CA ILE A 101 3.27 -1.26 -4.51
C ILE A 101 1.76 -1.37 -4.35
N GLU A 102 0.99 -0.74 -5.22
CA GLU A 102 -0.47 -0.80 -5.19
C GLU A 102 -0.99 -2.23 -5.27
N LYS A 103 -0.44 -3.05 -6.15
CA LYS A 103 -0.81 -4.46 -6.28
C LYS A 103 -0.45 -5.27 -5.05
N ALA A 104 0.73 -5.05 -4.47
CA ALA A 104 1.17 -5.74 -3.26
C ALA A 104 0.25 -5.42 -2.08
N VAL A 105 -0.06 -4.14 -1.86
CA VAL A 105 -0.96 -3.70 -0.79
C VAL A 105 -2.38 -4.23 -1.01
N LYS A 106 -2.90 -4.13 -2.22
CA LYS A 106 -4.24 -4.64 -2.57
C LYS A 106 -4.36 -6.14 -2.30
N GLY A 107 -3.32 -6.92 -2.58
CA GLY A 107 -3.28 -8.35 -2.28
C GLY A 107 -3.30 -8.66 -0.78
N MET A 108 -2.82 -7.75 0.07
CA MET A 108 -2.77 -7.90 1.53
C MET A 108 -4.00 -7.34 2.24
N LEU A 109 -4.84 -6.56 1.56
CA LEU A 109 -6.10 -6.06 2.11
C LEU A 109 -7.24 -7.07 1.92
N PRO A 110 -8.29 -6.99 2.76
CA PRO A 110 -9.47 -7.85 2.60
C PRO A 110 -10.10 -7.71 1.20
N LYS A 111 -10.69 -8.79 0.72
CA LYS A 111 -11.51 -8.78 -0.50
C LYS A 111 -12.94 -8.39 -0.13
N GLY A 112 -13.53 -7.52 -0.95
CA GLY A 112 -14.89 -7.06 -0.74
C GLY A 112 -15.02 -5.55 -0.69
N PRO A 113 -16.24 -4.99 -0.51
CA PRO A 113 -16.48 -3.54 -0.59
C PRO A 113 -15.65 -2.72 0.39
N LEU A 114 -15.48 -3.18 1.62
CA LEU A 114 -14.70 -2.49 2.64
C LEU A 114 -13.21 -2.46 2.28
N GLY A 115 -12.65 -3.58 1.84
CA GLY A 115 -11.25 -3.64 1.40
C GLY A 115 -10.98 -2.75 0.18
N TYR A 116 -11.91 -2.67 -0.75
CA TYR A 116 -11.80 -1.77 -1.90
C TYR A 116 -11.90 -0.29 -1.52
N ALA A 117 -12.63 0.03 -0.46
CA ALA A 117 -12.63 1.37 0.12
C ALA A 117 -11.30 1.69 0.82
N MET A 118 -10.71 0.72 1.50
CA MET A 118 -9.40 0.89 2.17
C MET A 118 -8.28 1.21 1.19
N ILE A 119 -8.22 0.54 0.04
CA ILE A 119 -7.15 0.78 -0.95
C ILE A 119 -7.22 2.19 -1.55
N LYS A 120 -8.37 2.82 -1.58
CA LYS A 120 -8.52 4.19 -2.08
C LYS A 120 -7.82 5.24 -1.21
N LYS A 121 -7.53 4.93 0.04
CA LYS A 121 -6.77 5.78 0.95
C LYS A 121 -5.25 5.73 0.69
N LEU A 122 -4.78 4.82 -0.13
CA LEU A 122 -3.39 4.74 -0.55
C LEU A 122 -3.16 5.63 -1.76
N LYS A 123 -2.15 6.50 -1.68
CA LYS A 123 -1.69 7.36 -2.75
C LYS A 123 -0.20 7.09 -3.00
N VAL A 124 0.16 6.71 -4.21
CA VAL A 124 1.54 6.34 -4.57
C VAL A 124 2.05 7.28 -5.65
N TYR A 125 3.24 7.84 -5.43
CA TYR A 125 3.91 8.74 -6.35
C TYR A 125 5.34 8.28 -6.63
N ALA A 126 5.74 8.38 -7.89
CA ALA A 126 7.06 7.95 -8.34
C ALA A 126 8.18 8.86 -7.81
N GLY A 127 7.96 10.18 -7.79
CA GLY A 127 8.93 11.16 -7.30
C GLY A 127 8.84 11.43 -5.80
N ASP A 128 9.60 12.41 -5.36
CA ASP A 128 9.64 12.85 -3.96
C ASP A 128 8.55 13.87 -3.59
N THR A 129 7.82 14.38 -4.57
CA THR A 129 6.77 15.38 -4.40
C THR A 129 5.38 14.76 -4.46
N HIS A 130 4.46 15.32 -3.70
CA HIS A 130 3.05 14.90 -3.67
C HIS A 130 2.12 16.11 -3.59
N PRO A 131 0.90 16.03 -4.12
CA PRO A 131 -0.06 17.16 -4.12
C PRO A 131 -0.86 17.28 -2.81
N HIS A 132 -0.44 16.63 -1.73
CA HIS A 132 -1.18 16.54 -0.47
C HIS A 132 -0.65 17.49 0.63
N ALA A 133 -0.01 18.60 0.25
CA ALA A 133 0.50 19.58 1.22
C ALA A 133 -0.60 20.18 2.11
N ALA A 134 -1.82 20.35 1.56
CA ALA A 134 -2.96 20.89 2.30
C ALA A 134 -3.41 19.97 3.46
N GLN A 135 -3.24 18.66 3.32
CA GLN A 135 -3.56 17.67 4.35
C GLN A 135 -2.49 17.56 5.44
N GLN A 136 -1.34 18.19 5.26
CA GLN A 136 -0.21 18.16 6.19
C GLN A 136 0.16 16.75 6.66
N PRO A 137 0.52 15.82 5.75
CA PRO A 137 0.84 14.45 6.12
C PRO A 137 2.08 14.40 7.01
N LYS A 138 1.99 13.63 8.09
CA LYS A 138 3.10 13.42 9.02
C LYS A 138 4.06 12.38 8.43
N LYS A 139 5.35 12.62 8.57
CA LYS A 139 6.37 11.64 8.17
C LYS A 139 6.26 10.40 9.06
N LEU A 140 6.21 9.23 8.42
CA LEU A 140 6.18 7.94 9.07
C LEU A 140 7.37 7.12 8.61
N ASP A 141 8.27 6.80 9.53
CA ASP A 141 9.39 5.90 9.26
C ASP A 141 8.94 4.47 9.52
N ILE A 142 8.74 3.73 8.43
CA ILE A 142 8.47 2.30 8.44
C ILE A 142 9.80 1.58 8.20
N LEU A 143 10.09 0.57 9.01
CA LEU A 143 11.27 -0.26 8.87
C LEU A 143 12.58 0.55 9.00
N GLN A 144 12.92 0.92 10.19
CA GLN A 144 14.33 1.01 10.54
C GLN A 144 14.93 -0.37 10.25
N ASP A 145 15.97 -0.40 9.42
CA ASP A 145 16.67 -1.64 9.10
C ASP A 145 16.95 -2.41 10.38
N ALA A 146 16.21 -3.48 10.61
CA ALA A 146 16.60 -4.43 11.63
C ALA A 146 17.95 -5.01 11.18
N PRO A 147 19.01 -4.90 11.98
CA PRO A 147 20.28 -5.51 11.61
C PRO A 147 20.04 -7.00 11.37
N ARG A 148 20.64 -7.52 10.32
CA ARG A 148 20.59 -8.93 9.96
C ARG A 148 21.22 -9.78 11.07
#